data_fe4452490c4ffadc0a1f8c97ae0dcaba
#
_entry.id   fe4452490c4ffadc0a1f8c97ae0dcaba
#
_cell.length_a   1.000
_cell.length_b   1.000
_cell.length_c   1.000
_cell.angle_alpha   90.00
_cell.angle_beta   90.00
_cell.angle_gamma   90.00
#
_symmetry.space_group_name_H-M   'P 1'
#
loop_
_entity.id
_entity.type
_entity.pdbx_description
1 polymer ?
#
loop_
_entity_poly.entity_id
_entity_poly.type
_entity_poly.pdbx_seq_one_letter_code
_entity_poly.pdbx_strand_id
1 'polypeptide(L)'
;MKPNGTVFLGEELSGEGRIMEIMNPFDATSPEDVDFRELESIANVAHEGINFSEKYNDTIYYIDEWNSGSIYKFVMSTPGDYTSGQTFVLVVDEYISSGGKPMDNWNEQAEGVVRTGMATWVPITDEAGNPTTNVNPFRNGPTNDPRIN
;
A
#
# COMPACT_ATOMS: atom_id res chain seq x y z
N MET A 1 -1.90 -9.47 -14.00
CA MET A 1 -0.60 -9.63 -14.71
C MET A 1 -0.15 -8.27 -15.20
N LYS A 2 1.07 -7.91 -14.96
CA LYS A 2 1.66 -6.65 -15.40
C LYS A 2 1.83 -6.64 -16.94
N PRO A 3 1.75 -5.49 -17.62
CA PRO A 3 1.90 -5.43 -19.08
C PRO A 3 3.20 -6.01 -19.65
N ASN A 4 4.26 -6.10 -18.85
CA ASN A 4 5.55 -6.67 -19.25
C ASN A 4 5.73 -8.16 -18.91
N GLY A 5 4.66 -8.87 -18.51
CA GLY A 5 4.66 -10.31 -18.30
C GLY A 5 5.12 -10.80 -16.93
N THR A 6 5.35 -9.93 -15.96
CA THR A 6 5.62 -10.35 -14.56
C THR A 6 4.34 -10.52 -13.76
N VAL A 7 4.39 -11.26 -12.65
CA VAL A 7 3.25 -11.50 -11.74
C VAL A 7 3.58 -10.92 -10.38
N PHE A 8 2.58 -10.24 -9.78
CA PHE A 8 2.66 -9.75 -8.42
C PHE A 8 1.90 -10.66 -7.48
N LEU A 9 2.52 -10.97 -6.35
CA LEU A 9 1.92 -11.68 -5.23
C LEU A 9 1.94 -10.76 -4.00
N GLY A 10 0.78 -10.63 -3.36
CA GLY A 10 0.65 -9.96 -2.07
C GLY A 10 0.46 -10.97 -0.95
N GLU A 11 1.12 -10.76 0.17
CA GLU A 11 0.94 -11.55 1.38
C GLU A 11 -0.14 -10.92 2.27
N GLU A 12 -1.13 -11.70 2.68
CA GLU A 12 -2.16 -11.31 3.65
C GLU A 12 -1.67 -11.53 5.10
N LEU A 13 -0.52 -10.97 5.43
CA LEU A 13 0.04 -11.06 6.77
C LEU A 13 -0.11 -9.71 7.47
N SER A 14 -0.96 -9.67 8.47
CA SER A 14 -1.30 -8.50 9.26
C SER A 14 -0.09 -7.62 9.61
N GLY A 15 0.04 -6.45 8.97
CA GLY A 15 1.10 -5.46 9.21
C GLY A 15 2.51 -5.87 8.76
N GLU A 16 2.71 -7.07 8.25
CA GLU A 16 4.01 -7.59 7.81
C GLU A 16 3.96 -8.16 6.38
N GLY A 17 2.77 -8.20 5.77
CA GLY A 17 2.59 -8.71 4.41
C GLY A 17 3.39 -7.91 3.38
N ARG A 18 4.05 -8.61 2.49
CA ARG A 18 4.94 -8.05 1.48
C ARG A 18 4.35 -8.22 0.09
N ILE A 19 4.85 -7.47 -0.85
CA ILE A 19 4.61 -7.71 -2.27
C ILE A 19 5.86 -8.30 -2.90
N MET A 20 5.67 -9.37 -3.66
CA MET A 20 6.72 -10.01 -4.45
C MET A 20 6.39 -9.88 -5.93
N GLU A 21 7.40 -9.64 -6.75
CA GLU A 21 7.31 -9.69 -8.20
C GLU A 21 8.01 -10.94 -8.72
N ILE A 22 7.27 -11.82 -9.39
CA ILE A 22 7.81 -12.97 -10.12
C ILE A 22 8.22 -12.50 -11.50
N MET A 23 9.50 -12.65 -11.82
CA MET A 23 10.12 -12.11 -13.02
C MET A 23 9.96 -13.03 -14.23
N ASN A 24 9.87 -14.35 -14.02
CA ASN A 24 9.81 -15.38 -15.06
C ASN A 24 8.62 -16.33 -14.95
N PRO A 25 7.37 -15.84 -14.80
CA PRO A 25 6.21 -16.68 -14.46
C PRO A 25 5.85 -17.72 -15.54
N PHE A 26 6.36 -17.57 -16.76
CA PHE A 26 6.10 -18.48 -17.87
C PHE A 26 7.26 -19.40 -18.21
N ASP A 27 8.45 -19.13 -17.67
CA ASP A 27 9.69 -19.85 -17.99
C ASP A 27 10.12 -20.81 -16.88
N ALA A 28 9.64 -20.60 -15.66
CA ALA A 28 9.90 -21.49 -14.53
C ALA A 28 9.24 -22.87 -14.76
N THR A 29 10.02 -23.92 -14.67
CA THR A 29 9.58 -25.33 -14.85
C THR A 29 9.53 -26.11 -13.55
N SER A 30 10.12 -25.56 -12.50
CA SER A 30 10.11 -26.09 -11.13
C SER A 30 10.08 -24.94 -10.11
N PRO A 31 9.76 -25.19 -8.84
CA PRO A 31 9.80 -24.14 -7.81
C PRO A 31 11.16 -23.47 -7.65
N GLU A 32 12.25 -24.21 -7.89
CA GLU A 32 13.62 -23.72 -7.76
C GLU A 32 14.03 -22.80 -8.91
N ASP A 33 13.30 -22.85 -10.03
CA ASP A 33 13.54 -22.01 -11.21
C ASP A 33 12.81 -20.64 -11.10
N VAL A 34 11.97 -20.45 -10.09
CA VAL A 34 11.20 -19.22 -9.94
C VAL A 34 12.13 -18.09 -9.54
N ASP A 35 12.24 -17.09 -10.45
CA ASP A 35 12.95 -15.84 -10.20
C ASP A 35 11.97 -14.82 -9.63
N PHE A 36 12.17 -14.39 -8.38
CA PHE A 36 11.33 -13.40 -7.73
C PHE A 36 12.14 -12.40 -6.92
N ARG A 37 11.55 -11.24 -6.71
CA ARG A 37 12.10 -10.21 -5.82
C ARG A 37 11.03 -9.67 -4.89
N GLU A 38 11.42 -9.36 -3.68
CA GLU A 38 10.61 -8.58 -2.73
C GLU A 38 10.66 -7.09 -3.11
N LEU A 39 9.50 -6.41 -3.04
CA LEU A 39 9.39 -4.99 -3.34
C LEU A 39 9.42 -4.19 -2.05
N GLU A 40 10.63 -4.03 -1.48
CA GLU A 40 10.88 -3.41 -0.18
C GLU A 40 10.48 -1.91 -0.10
N SER A 41 10.26 -1.26 -1.24
CA SER A 41 9.81 0.14 -1.33
C SER A 41 8.31 0.30 -1.15
N ILE A 42 7.54 -0.78 -1.19
CA ILE A 42 6.09 -0.80 -0.98
C ILE A 42 5.81 -1.15 0.47
N ALA A 43 4.93 -0.37 1.13
CA ALA A 43 4.62 -0.59 2.54
C ALA A 43 4.01 -1.97 2.80
N ASN A 44 4.40 -2.58 3.92
CA ASN A 44 3.89 -3.88 4.34
C ASN A 44 2.51 -3.73 4.99
N VAL A 45 1.53 -4.43 4.43
CA VAL A 45 0.15 -4.49 4.93
C VAL A 45 -0.40 -5.90 4.69
N ALA A 46 -1.59 -6.21 5.19
CA ALA A 46 -2.33 -7.40 4.76
C ALA A 46 -2.86 -7.14 3.34
N HIS A 47 -2.06 -7.48 2.34
CA HIS A 47 -2.37 -7.14 0.95
C HIS A 47 -3.53 -7.96 0.40
N GLU A 48 -4.68 -7.30 0.19
CA GLU A 48 -5.85 -7.92 -0.43
C GLU A 48 -5.89 -7.65 -1.94
N GLY A 49 -5.80 -6.41 -2.35
CA GLY A 49 -5.89 -6.04 -3.75
C GLY A 49 -4.73 -5.18 -4.22
N ILE A 50 -4.21 -5.49 -5.41
CA ILE A 50 -3.19 -4.69 -6.11
C ILE A 50 -3.75 -4.29 -7.46
N ASN A 51 -3.81 -3.00 -7.74
CA ASN A 51 -4.34 -2.45 -8.99
C ASN A 51 -3.31 -1.55 -9.67
N PHE A 52 -3.01 -1.82 -10.92
CA PHE A 52 -2.16 -0.99 -11.76
C PHE A 52 -3.00 0.10 -12.41
N SER A 53 -2.58 1.35 -12.26
CA SER A 53 -3.29 2.45 -12.89
C SER A 53 -3.24 2.35 -14.42
N GLU A 54 -4.41 2.38 -15.07
CA GLU A 54 -4.48 2.48 -16.54
C GLU A 54 -4.09 3.87 -17.05
N LYS A 55 -4.24 4.88 -16.20
CA LYS A 55 -3.99 6.28 -16.57
C LYS A 55 -2.56 6.71 -16.32
N TYR A 56 -1.95 6.21 -15.25
CA TYR A 56 -0.61 6.60 -14.81
C TYR A 56 0.30 5.38 -14.83
N ASN A 57 1.30 5.38 -15.69
CA ASN A 57 2.20 4.26 -15.90
C ASN A 57 3.25 4.08 -14.78
N ASP A 58 3.25 4.97 -13.80
CA ASP A 58 4.13 5.00 -12.62
C ASP A 58 3.40 4.69 -11.31
N THR A 59 2.12 4.36 -11.35
CA THR A 59 1.29 4.30 -10.15
C THR A 59 0.60 2.95 -9.99
N ILE A 60 0.69 2.39 -8.77
CA ILE A 60 -0.15 1.29 -8.31
C ILE A 60 -0.97 1.72 -7.10
N TYR A 61 -2.12 1.07 -6.93
CA TYR A 61 -2.98 1.18 -5.75
C TYR A 61 -3.07 -0.18 -5.08
N TYR A 62 -3.10 -0.20 -3.76
CA TYR A 62 -3.31 -1.41 -2.99
C TYR A 62 -4.07 -1.11 -1.70
N ILE A 63 -4.61 -2.15 -1.09
CA ILE A 63 -5.42 -2.03 0.12
C ILE A 63 -4.90 -2.98 1.20
N ASP A 64 -5.14 -2.57 2.44
CA ASP A 64 -4.95 -3.37 3.64
C ASP A 64 -6.30 -3.99 4.03
N GLU A 65 -6.37 -5.31 4.15
CA GLU A 65 -7.57 -6.04 4.54
C GLU A 65 -7.96 -5.83 6.01
N TRP A 66 -7.04 -5.36 6.82
CA TRP A 66 -7.32 -5.16 8.24
C TRP A 66 -8.53 -4.24 8.47
N ASN A 67 -9.33 -4.48 9.52
CA ASN A 67 -10.56 -3.72 9.79
C ASN A 67 -10.36 -2.21 9.92
N SER A 68 -9.17 -1.78 10.35
CA SER A 68 -8.72 -0.39 10.36
C SER A 68 -7.77 -0.07 9.22
N GLY A 69 -7.73 -0.92 8.20
CA GLY A 69 -6.85 -0.78 7.05
C GLY A 69 -7.26 0.35 6.12
N SER A 70 -6.34 0.79 5.30
CA SER A 70 -6.48 1.94 4.43
C SER A 70 -6.24 1.61 2.97
N ILE A 71 -6.48 2.57 2.12
CA ILE A 71 -6.14 2.52 0.69
C ILE A 71 -4.82 3.26 0.49
N TYR A 72 -3.91 2.62 -0.20
CA TYR A 72 -2.56 3.13 -0.46
C TYR A 72 -2.34 3.37 -1.94
N LYS A 73 -1.42 4.29 -2.22
CA LYS A 73 -0.90 4.56 -3.55
C LYS A 73 0.62 4.54 -3.48
N PHE A 74 1.26 3.80 -4.38
CA PHE A 74 2.70 3.86 -4.61
C PHE A 74 2.98 4.49 -5.96
N VAL A 75 3.83 5.51 -5.98
CA VAL A 75 4.28 6.19 -7.20
C VAL A 75 5.74 5.87 -7.42
N MET A 76 6.04 5.18 -8.50
CA MET A 76 7.40 4.78 -8.88
C MET A 76 8.27 5.99 -9.22
N SER A 77 9.52 5.98 -8.81
CA SER A 77 10.51 6.99 -9.23
C SER A 77 10.81 6.90 -10.73
N THR A 78 10.75 5.71 -11.29
CA THR A 78 10.85 5.45 -12.72
C THR A 78 9.73 4.53 -13.15
N PRO A 79 8.92 4.89 -14.16
CA PRO A 79 7.81 4.05 -14.61
C PRO A 79 8.25 2.63 -14.94
N GLY A 80 7.59 1.64 -14.33
CA GLY A 80 7.90 0.22 -14.50
C GLY A 80 8.97 -0.32 -13.57
N ASP A 81 9.64 0.50 -12.78
CA ASP A 81 10.55 0.09 -11.71
C ASP A 81 9.87 0.21 -10.35
N TYR A 82 9.51 -0.92 -9.76
CA TYR A 82 8.81 -1.00 -8.47
C TYR A 82 9.76 -1.06 -7.27
N THR A 83 11.06 -1.01 -7.51
CA THR A 83 12.07 -1.08 -6.43
C THR A 83 12.34 0.28 -5.77
N SER A 84 11.81 1.37 -6.33
CA SER A 84 11.96 2.71 -5.77
C SER A 84 10.74 3.57 -6.04
N GLY A 85 10.34 4.37 -5.07
CA GLY A 85 9.19 5.26 -5.19
C GLY A 85 8.70 5.76 -3.85
N GLN A 86 7.58 6.45 -3.90
CA GLN A 86 6.95 7.07 -2.74
C GLN A 86 5.58 6.46 -2.46
N THR A 87 5.33 6.14 -1.19
CA THR A 87 4.04 5.62 -0.71
C THR A 87 3.19 6.72 -0.09
N PHE A 88 1.91 6.68 -0.41
CA PHE A 88 0.88 7.57 0.12
C PHE A 88 -0.27 6.76 0.68
N VAL A 89 -0.95 7.33 1.68
CA VAL A 89 -2.22 6.83 2.21
C VAL A 89 -3.35 7.78 1.86
N LEU A 90 -4.54 7.25 1.58
CA LEU A 90 -5.74 8.03 1.36
C LEU A 90 -6.34 8.44 2.71
N VAL A 91 -6.57 9.74 2.89
CA VAL A 91 -7.18 10.30 4.11
C VAL A 91 -8.39 11.12 3.72
N VAL A 92 -9.55 10.87 4.36
CA VAL A 92 -10.73 11.73 4.24
C VAL A 92 -10.49 13.01 5.04
N ASP A 93 -10.55 14.17 4.38
CA ASP A 93 -10.04 15.44 4.90
C ASP A 93 -10.66 15.84 6.25
N GLU A 94 -11.95 15.54 6.45
CA GLU A 94 -12.68 15.92 7.66
C GLU A 94 -12.76 14.80 8.71
N TYR A 95 -12.17 13.62 8.44
CA TYR A 95 -12.34 12.46 9.31
C TYR A 95 -11.91 12.75 10.75
N ILE A 96 -10.67 13.15 10.96
CA ILE A 96 -10.14 13.44 12.31
C ILE A 96 -10.85 14.64 12.95
N SER A 97 -11.08 15.71 12.19
CA SER A 97 -11.70 16.93 12.71
C SER A 97 -13.17 16.73 13.10
N SER A 98 -13.85 15.76 12.53
CA SER A 98 -15.23 15.37 12.89
C SER A 98 -15.31 14.37 14.06
N GLY A 99 -14.17 13.98 14.63
CA GLY A 99 -14.09 13.07 15.78
C GLY A 99 -13.77 11.62 15.41
N GLY A 100 -13.34 11.37 14.19
CA GLY A 100 -12.81 10.07 13.77
C GLY A 100 -11.53 9.72 14.53
N LYS A 101 -11.35 8.45 14.82
CA LYS A 101 -10.18 7.96 15.57
C LYS A 101 -9.33 7.09 14.66
N PRO A 102 -8.03 7.39 14.53
CA PRO A 102 -7.09 6.49 13.88
C PRO A 102 -7.11 5.11 14.53
N MET A 103 -6.89 4.08 13.76
CA MET A 103 -6.82 2.68 14.22
C MET A 103 -8.15 2.05 14.67
N ASP A 104 -9.24 2.80 14.74
CA ASP A 104 -10.55 2.22 15.00
C ASP A 104 -11.18 1.71 13.70
N ASN A 105 -11.99 0.65 13.80
CA ASN A 105 -12.72 0.13 12.66
C ASN A 105 -13.61 1.22 12.06
N TRP A 106 -13.46 1.46 10.77
CA TRP A 106 -14.19 2.47 10.01
C TRP A 106 -15.72 2.43 10.23
N ASN A 107 -16.28 1.22 10.28
CA ASN A 107 -17.73 1.03 10.45
C ASN A 107 -18.22 1.23 11.89
N GLU A 108 -17.31 1.25 12.86
CA GLU A 108 -17.61 1.37 14.29
C GLU A 108 -17.41 2.79 14.83
N GLN A 109 -17.05 3.73 13.96
CA GLN A 109 -16.89 5.13 14.34
C GLN A 109 -18.20 5.72 14.87
N ALA A 110 -18.08 6.68 15.80
CA ALA A 110 -19.21 7.37 16.38
C ALA A 110 -20.11 8.03 15.33
N GLU A 111 -21.38 8.20 15.67
CA GLU A 111 -22.31 8.95 14.83
C GLU A 111 -21.80 10.39 14.62
N GLY A 112 -21.92 10.88 13.40
CA GLY A 112 -21.45 12.23 13.01
C GLY A 112 -20.00 12.31 12.54
N VAL A 113 -19.22 11.22 12.65
CA VAL A 113 -17.89 11.17 12.03
C VAL A 113 -18.03 11.20 10.51
N VAL A 114 -17.31 12.12 9.87
CA VAL A 114 -17.29 12.25 8.41
C VAL A 114 -16.45 11.13 7.81
N ARG A 115 -17.09 10.27 7.04
CA ARG A 115 -16.47 9.08 6.42
C ARG A 115 -16.38 9.17 4.91
N THR A 116 -16.98 10.19 4.32
CA THR A 116 -17.06 10.39 2.87
C THR A 116 -16.85 11.84 2.52
N GLY A 117 -16.42 12.14 1.30
CA GLY A 117 -16.24 13.50 0.83
C GLY A 117 -14.91 13.68 0.12
N MET A 118 -14.30 14.83 0.30
CA MET A 118 -12.96 15.10 -0.22
C MET A 118 -11.93 14.27 0.53
N ALA A 119 -10.92 13.82 -0.20
CA ALA A 119 -9.83 13.05 0.36
C ALA A 119 -8.49 13.50 -0.23
N THR A 120 -7.45 13.39 0.59
CA THR A 120 -6.09 13.79 0.24
C THR A 120 -5.15 12.58 0.30
N TRP A 121 -4.22 12.49 -0.64
CA TRP A 121 -3.12 11.55 -0.59
C TRP A 121 -2.00 12.10 0.29
N VAL A 122 -1.82 11.52 1.46
CA VAL A 122 -0.79 11.92 2.44
C VAL A 122 0.43 11.04 2.28
N PRO A 123 1.64 11.60 2.02
CA PRO A 123 2.84 10.79 1.91
C PRO A 123 3.23 10.21 3.27
N ILE A 124 3.52 8.92 3.32
CA ILE A 124 4.07 8.20 4.48
C ILE A 124 5.55 7.89 4.32
N THR A 125 6.08 8.05 3.11
CA THR A 125 7.52 8.04 2.82
C THR A 125 7.93 9.33 2.12
N ASP A 126 9.22 9.64 2.09
CA ASP A 126 9.79 10.64 1.19
C ASP A 126 9.92 10.07 -0.24
N GLU A 127 10.44 10.89 -1.17
CA GLU A 127 10.63 10.49 -2.58
C GLU A 127 11.71 9.39 -2.75
N ALA A 128 12.56 9.20 -1.77
CA ALA A 128 13.56 8.13 -1.74
C ALA A 128 13.02 6.84 -1.08
N GLY A 129 11.75 6.85 -0.63
CA GLY A 129 11.12 5.70 0.01
C GLY A 129 11.38 5.58 1.52
N ASN A 130 12.08 6.53 2.14
CA ASN A 130 12.31 6.48 3.57
C ASN A 130 11.02 6.88 4.34
N PRO A 131 10.69 6.17 5.44
CA PRO A 131 9.53 6.53 6.26
C PRO A 131 9.63 7.96 6.80
N THR A 132 8.54 8.72 6.66
CA THR A 132 8.42 10.09 7.20
C THR A 132 7.77 10.11 8.58
N THR A 133 7.52 8.95 9.18
CA THR A 133 6.90 8.75 10.49
C THR A 133 7.83 8.00 11.42
N ASN A 134 7.50 8.00 12.74
CA ASN A 134 8.19 7.15 13.71
C ASN A 134 7.79 5.67 13.60
N VAL A 135 6.74 5.37 12.87
CA VAL A 135 6.30 4.01 12.55
C VAL A 135 6.90 3.63 11.21
N ASN A 136 7.61 2.52 11.17
CA ASN A 136 8.18 2.00 9.93
C ASN A 136 7.09 1.25 9.14
N PRO A 137 6.57 1.81 8.06
CA PRO A 137 5.51 1.18 7.26
C PRO A 137 5.97 -0.08 6.54
N PHE A 138 7.29 -0.33 6.48
CA PHE A 138 7.87 -1.52 5.86
C PHE A 138 8.12 -2.67 6.84
N ARG A 139 7.78 -2.51 8.12
CA ARG A 139 7.95 -3.54 9.15
C ARG A 139 6.71 -3.77 9.99
N ASN A 140 6.03 -2.70 10.36
CA ASN A 140 4.91 -2.77 11.32
C ASN A 140 3.58 -2.44 10.65
N GLY A 141 3.60 -2.26 9.33
CA GLY A 141 2.48 -1.74 8.57
C GLY A 141 2.15 -0.28 8.89
N PRO A 142 1.60 0.45 7.94
CA PRO A 142 1.26 1.86 8.13
C PRO A 142 0.03 2.08 9.00
N THR A 143 -0.77 1.06 9.30
CA THR A 143 -1.97 1.14 10.17
C THR A 143 -1.68 1.67 11.58
N ASN A 144 -0.43 1.58 12.03
CA ASN A 144 0.00 2.15 13.30
C ASN A 144 0.43 3.63 13.21
N ASP A 145 0.37 4.23 12.04
CA ASP A 145 0.67 5.66 11.87
C ASP A 145 -0.57 6.49 12.23
N PRO A 146 -0.46 7.43 13.18
CA PRO A 146 -1.60 8.24 13.62
C PRO A 146 -2.16 9.19 12.55
N ARG A 147 -1.54 9.27 11.37
CA ARG A 147 -2.03 10.04 10.22
C ARG A 147 -2.96 9.22 9.33
N ILE A 148 -3.05 7.89 9.56
CA ILE A 148 -3.85 6.96 8.79
C ILE A 148 -5.21 6.78 9.45
N ASN A 149 -6.28 6.79 8.64
CA ASN A 149 -7.71 6.74 8.92
C ASN A 149 -8.34 8.09 9.13
#